data_9041995e341f55defa2e02d168ab79dc
#
_entry.id   9041995e341f55defa2e02d168ab79dc
#
_cell.length_a   1.000
_cell.length_b   1.000
_cell.length_c   1.000
_cell.angle_alpha   90.00
_cell.angle_beta   90.00
_cell.angle_gamma   90.00
#
_symmetry.space_group_name_H-M   'P 1'
#
loop_
_entity.id
_entity.type
_entity.pdbx_description
1 polymer ?
#
loop_
_entity_poly.entity_id
_entity_poly.type
_entity_poly.pdbx_seq_one_letter_code
_entity_poly.pdbx_strand_id
1 'polypeptide(L)'
;MKNDMNQVVITGGAGFIGSNLIKKLLDEGVEKILIIDDFSTGNFQNIKKYLDQGNVFLIEKRVEDCDDLDSLIKDYDFCFHLAAGVGVQYIMENVSKALLTNIEGTHKMIESCKKNNLPILITSTSEVYGVSDEPVWTEETKSLIGPPTKLRWSYAASKLIDEFLALSEFNDGKLQPIIVRLFNIIGNNQLSDFGMVVPKFVESALKDEPLIIHGDGSQTRSFTWVGDVVNYFYLLAKNQHYGEIFNIGQTEEISIKNLAEMVIEKTNSKSNIKFVTHNEVYGDKFEDPMRRTPSIEKIINTTGYKPSKTIPEMVEEIIAYKKINS
;
A
#
# COMPACT_ATOMS: atom_id res chain seq x y z
N MET A 1 -3.05 9.22 30.47
CA MET A 1 -3.85 9.72 29.34
C MET A 1 -4.37 8.49 28.62
N LYS A 2 -5.66 8.41 28.28
CA LYS A 2 -6.26 7.26 27.58
C LYS A 2 -5.61 7.15 26.20
N ASN A 3 -4.90 6.06 25.94
CA ASN A 3 -4.33 5.70 24.64
C ASN A 3 -5.35 4.89 23.80
N ASP A 4 -6.64 5.20 23.95
CA ASP A 4 -7.69 4.45 23.27
C ASP A 4 -7.95 5.11 21.91
N MET A 5 -7.50 4.47 20.85
CA MET A 5 -7.81 4.83 19.47
C MET A 5 -9.21 4.30 19.14
N ASN A 6 -10.25 5.04 19.64
CA ASN A 6 -11.65 4.62 19.55
C ASN A 6 -12.33 5.10 18.25
N GLN A 7 -11.91 6.26 17.75
CA GLN A 7 -12.49 6.87 16.55
C GLN A 7 -11.38 7.17 15.55
N VAL A 8 -11.47 6.63 14.34
CA VAL A 8 -10.41 6.77 13.34
C VAL A 8 -10.93 7.26 12.00
N VAL A 9 -10.09 8.00 11.30
CA VAL A 9 -10.29 8.39 9.90
C VAL A 9 -9.43 7.51 9.02
N ILE A 10 -9.98 7.00 7.92
CA ILE A 10 -9.23 6.25 6.90
C ILE A 10 -9.50 6.89 5.55
N THR A 11 -8.50 7.50 4.94
CA THR A 11 -8.59 7.87 3.52
C THR A 11 -8.16 6.69 2.65
N GLY A 12 -8.83 6.47 1.51
CA GLY A 12 -8.59 5.27 0.71
C GLY A 12 -9.12 3.97 1.35
N GLY A 13 -10.18 4.10 2.19
CA GLY A 13 -10.73 2.97 2.95
C GLY A 13 -11.41 1.90 2.11
N ALA A 14 -11.91 2.23 0.92
CA ALA A 14 -12.52 1.27 -0.01
C ALA A 14 -11.48 0.52 -0.87
N GLY A 15 -10.20 0.92 -0.79
CA GLY A 15 -9.08 0.27 -1.46
C GLY A 15 -8.70 -1.07 -0.85
N PHE A 16 -7.69 -1.70 -1.44
CA PHE A 16 -7.17 -3.00 -1.01
C PHE A 16 -6.72 -3.00 0.46
N ILE A 17 -5.76 -2.13 0.83
CA ILE A 17 -5.23 -2.09 2.20
C ILE A 17 -6.27 -1.52 3.16
N GLY A 18 -6.97 -0.45 2.76
CA GLY A 18 -7.96 0.22 3.60
C GLY A 18 -9.09 -0.68 4.07
N SER A 19 -9.64 -1.51 3.17
CA SER A 19 -10.72 -2.45 3.52
C SER A 19 -10.27 -3.56 4.48
N ASN A 20 -9.03 -4.01 4.40
CA ASN A 20 -8.45 -4.94 5.37
C ASN A 20 -8.16 -4.25 6.71
N LEU A 21 -7.75 -2.97 6.68
CA LEU A 21 -7.54 -2.17 7.89
C LEU A 21 -8.85 -1.93 8.65
N ILE A 22 -9.95 -1.62 7.97
CA ILE A 22 -11.28 -1.49 8.59
C ILE A 22 -11.62 -2.73 9.40
N LYS A 23 -11.46 -3.94 8.78
CA LYS A 23 -11.69 -5.20 9.49
C LYS A 23 -10.83 -5.30 10.74
N LYS A 24 -9.52 -5.07 10.62
CA LYS A 24 -8.57 -5.14 11.75
C LYS A 24 -8.97 -4.19 12.88
N LEU A 25 -9.30 -2.95 12.57
CA LEU A 25 -9.66 -1.95 13.58
C LEU A 25 -10.96 -2.30 14.31
N LEU A 26 -11.97 -2.80 13.60
CA LEU A 26 -13.21 -3.28 14.22
C LEU A 26 -12.95 -4.50 15.11
N ASP A 27 -12.12 -5.45 14.68
CA ASP A 27 -11.72 -6.62 15.48
C ASP A 27 -10.96 -6.21 16.78
N GLU A 28 -10.27 -5.06 16.77
CA GLU A 28 -9.56 -4.50 17.93
C GLU A 28 -10.42 -3.56 18.79
N GLY A 29 -11.71 -3.40 18.45
CA GLY A 29 -12.67 -2.66 19.25
C GLY A 29 -12.74 -1.16 18.94
N VAL A 30 -12.26 -0.69 17.78
CA VAL A 30 -12.49 0.69 17.32
C VAL A 30 -14.00 0.92 17.18
N GLU A 31 -14.49 1.96 17.84
CA GLU A 31 -15.92 2.21 17.96
C GLU A 31 -16.51 2.96 16.77
N LYS A 32 -15.69 3.79 16.08
CA LYS A 32 -16.15 4.62 14.97
C LYS A 32 -15.08 4.77 13.91
N ILE A 33 -15.47 4.57 12.65
CA ILE A 33 -14.58 4.73 11.49
C ILE A 33 -15.22 5.69 10.49
N LEU A 34 -14.49 6.73 10.07
CA LEU A 34 -14.83 7.57 8.93
C LEU A 34 -13.95 7.19 7.74
N ILE A 35 -14.58 6.83 6.64
CA ILE A 35 -13.92 6.57 5.36
C ILE A 35 -14.06 7.80 4.47
N ILE A 36 -12.96 8.23 3.84
CA ILE A 36 -12.96 9.21 2.75
C ILE A 36 -12.36 8.51 1.53
N ASP A 37 -13.16 8.30 0.47
CA ASP A 37 -12.75 7.55 -0.73
C ASP A 37 -13.58 8.01 -1.93
N ASP A 38 -12.95 8.19 -3.09
CA ASP A 38 -13.61 8.59 -4.34
C ASP A 38 -13.87 7.43 -5.30
N PHE A 39 -13.53 6.21 -4.86
CA PHE A 39 -13.60 4.96 -5.63
C PHE A 39 -12.80 4.97 -6.95
N SER A 40 -11.84 5.87 -7.12
CA SER A 40 -11.00 5.91 -8.32
C SER A 40 -10.17 4.62 -8.52
N THR A 41 -9.76 3.98 -7.43
CA THR A 41 -9.10 2.67 -7.40
C THR A 41 -9.72 1.73 -6.36
N GLY A 42 -10.60 2.23 -5.51
CA GLY A 42 -11.35 1.49 -4.51
C GLY A 42 -12.57 0.78 -5.09
N ASN A 43 -13.15 -0.13 -4.32
CA ASN A 43 -14.39 -0.82 -4.67
C ASN A 43 -15.39 -0.74 -3.51
N PHE A 44 -16.57 -0.21 -3.78
CA PHE A 44 -17.65 -0.10 -2.79
C PHE A 44 -17.99 -1.44 -2.12
N GLN A 45 -17.91 -2.55 -2.86
CA GLN A 45 -18.20 -3.88 -2.31
C GLN A 45 -17.24 -4.28 -1.18
N ASN A 46 -16.02 -3.76 -1.16
CA ASN A 46 -15.05 -4.03 -0.09
C ASN A 46 -15.51 -3.51 1.27
N ILE A 47 -16.29 -2.43 1.29
CA ILE A 47 -16.72 -1.73 2.53
C ILE A 47 -18.21 -1.86 2.84
N LYS A 48 -19.04 -2.26 1.88
CA LYS A 48 -20.50 -2.31 1.99
C LYS A 48 -20.98 -2.96 3.30
N LYS A 49 -20.44 -4.15 3.61
CA LYS A 49 -20.82 -4.92 4.82
C LYS A 49 -20.51 -4.21 6.14
N TYR A 50 -19.59 -3.23 6.14
CA TYR A 50 -19.23 -2.47 7.33
C TYR A 50 -20.11 -1.24 7.49
N LEU A 51 -20.54 -0.60 6.39
CA LEU A 51 -21.46 0.54 6.43
C LEU A 51 -22.81 0.16 7.07
N ASP A 52 -23.26 -1.08 6.86
CA ASP A 52 -24.51 -1.58 7.44
C ASP A 52 -24.46 -1.75 8.98
N GLN A 53 -23.27 -1.67 9.60
CA GLN A 53 -23.09 -1.83 11.05
C GLN A 53 -23.40 -0.56 11.85
N GLY A 54 -23.53 0.59 11.18
CA GLY A 54 -23.92 1.86 11.81
C GLY A 54 -22.81 2.63 12.54
N ASN A 55 -21.59 2.08 12.58
CA ASN A 55 -20.41 2.72 13.18
C ASN A 55 -19.29 3.00 12.18
N VAL A 56 -19.51 2.67 10.91
CA VAL A 56 -18.62 3.00 9.79
C VAL A 56 -19.36 3.95 8.86
N PHE A 57 -18.74 5.10 8.56
CA PHE A 57 -19.31 6.18 7.78
C PHE A 57 -18.46 6.43 6.54
N LEU A 58 -19.10 6.86 5.45
CA LEU A 58 -18.44 7.12 4.17
C LEU A 58 -18.70 8.56 3.72
N ILE A 59 -17.63 9.24 3.33
CA ILE A 59 -17.64 10.45 2.51
C ILE A 59 -17.08 10.07 1.13
N GLU A 60 -17.95 10.09 0.12
CA GLU A 60 -17.56 9.79 -1.25
C GLU A 60 -17.00 11.06 -1.92
N LYS A 61 -15.72 11.33 -1.64
CA LYS A 61 -14.96 12.45 -2.18
C LYS A 61 -13.48 12.14 -2.24
N ARG A 62 -12.75 12.88 -3.07
CA ARG A 62 -11.30 12.98 -2.99
C ARG A 62 -10.93 13.83 -1.77
N VAL A 63 -9.79 13.55 -1.16
CA VAL A 63 -9.32 14.31 0.03
C VAL A 63 -9.19 15.80 -0.30
N GLU A 64 -8.60 16.14 -1.46
CA GLU A 64 -8.41 17.50 -1.91
C GLU A 64 -9.72 18.26 -2.17
N ASP A 65 -10.83 17.56 -2.40
CA ASP A 65 -12.16 18.15 -2.67
C ASP A 65 -13.04 18.27 -1.40
N CYS A 66 -12.52 17.87 -0.22
CA CYS A 66 -13.24 17.99 1.05
C CYS A 66 -13.04 19.38 1.67
N ASP A 67 -13.87 20.38 1.33
CA ASP A 67 -13.73 21.74 1.85
C ASP A 67 -13.91 21.84 3.38
N ASP A 68 -14.70 20.95 3.95
CA ASP A 68 -15.02 20.87 5.38
C ASP A 68 -14.18 19.84 6.15
N LEU A 69 -13.05 19.39 5.59
CA LEU A 69 -12.20 18.32 6.14
C LEU A 69 -11.83 18.56 7.60
N ASP A 70 -11.43 19.79 7.96
CA ASP A 70 -11.07 20.16 9.33
C ASP A 70 -12.20 19.86 10.33
N SER A 71 -13.44 20.15 9.95
CA SER A 71 -14.62 19.91 10.77
C SER A 71 -15.01 18.44 10.83
N LEU A 72 -14.81 17.71 9.73
CA LEU A 72 -15.14 16.29 9.64
C LEU A 72 -14.28 15.42 10.55
N ILE A 73 -13.00 15.77 10.71
CA ILE A 73 -12.03 14.95 11.45
C ILE A 73 -11.74 15.40 12.88
N LYS A 74 -12.33 16.50 13.35
CA LYS A 74 -11.97 17.15 14.63
C LYS A 74 -12.18 16.28 15.87
N ASP A 75 -13.14 15.35 15.83
CA ASP A 75 -13.52 14.52 16.97
C ASP A 75 -12.94 13.09 16.87
N TYR A 76 -11.94 12.88 16.01
CA TYR A 76 -11.27 11.60 15.82
C TYR A 76 -9.93 11.53 16.58
N ASP A 77 -9.47 10.31 16.87
CA ASP A 77 -8.27 10.06 17.68
C ASP A 77 -7.04 9.80 16.84
N PHE A 78 -7.23 9.29 15.60
CA PHE A 78 -6.13 8.93 14.69
C PHE A 78 -6.57 8.95 13.23
N CYS A 79 -5.63 9.27 12.32
CA CYS A 79 -5.84 9.21 10.88
C CYS A 79 -4.92 8.19 10.22
N PHE A 80 -5.47 7.31 9.38
CA PHE A 80 -4.72 6.47 8.45
C PHE A 80 -4.89 7.02 7.04
N HIS A 81 -3.86 7.67 6.53
CA HIS A 81 -3.86 8.26 5.19
C HIS A 81 -3.31 7.27 4.17
N LEU A 82 -4.23 6.53 3.50
CA LEU A 82 -3.91 5.51 2.50
C LEU A 82 -4.31 5.93 1.08
N ALA A 83 -5.08 7.01 0.92
CA ALA A 83 -5.49 7.53 -0.37
C ALA A 83 -4.27 7.98 -1.17
N ALA A 84 -4.07 7.38 -2.34
CA ALA A 84 -3.05 7.76 -3.31
C ALA A 84 -3.40 7.19 -4.68
N GLY A 85 -2.97 7.87 -5.74
CA GLY A 85 -2.95 7.29 -7.09
C GLY A 85 -1.82 6.25 -7.16
N VAL A 86 -2.17 4.97 -7.17
CA VAL A 86 -1.22 3.86 -7.13
C VAL A 86 -1.35 2.95 -8.35
N GLY A 87 -0.28 2.18 -8.63
CA GLY A 87 -0.18 1.24 -9.74
C GLY A 87 0.58 1.80 -10.93
N VAL A 88 1.57 1.03 -11.38
CA VAL A 88 2.50 1.47 -12.45
C VAL A 88 1.76 1.89 -13.71
N GLN A 89 0.76 1.10 -14.13
CA GLN A 89 -0.01 1.41 -15.33
C GLN A 89 -0.82 2.71 -15.17
N TYR A 90 -1.56 2.87 -14.07
CA TYR A 90 -2.34 4.08 -13.80
C TYR A 90 -1.47 5.34 -13.78
N ILE A 91 -0.30 5.25 -13.11
CA ILE A 91 0.65 6.36 -13.02
C ILE A 91 1.20 6.72 -14.39
N MET A 92 1.61 5.74 -15.21
CA MET A 92 2.15 5.99 -16.54
C MET A 92 1.14 6.61 -17.50
N GLU A 93 -0.14 6.28 -17.36
CA GLU A 93 -1.24 6.84 -18.17
C GLU A 93 -1.69 8.22 -17.68
N ASN A 94 -1.49 8.55 -16.38
CA ASN A 94 -2.05 9.73 -15.72
C ASN A 94 -1.03 10.49 -14.85
N VAL A 95 0.23 10.63 -15.30
CA VAL A 95 1.34 11.15 -14.48
C VAL A 95 1.01 12.44 -13.73
N SER A 96 0.57 13.48 -14.44
CA SER A 96 0.28 14.80 -13.82
C SER A 96 -0.86 14.70 -12.78
N LYS A 97 -1.92 13.96 -13.11
CA LYS A 97 -3.05 13.76 -12.20
C LYS A 97 -2.63 13.00 -10.96
N ALA A 98 -1.88 11.90 -11.11
CA ALA A 98 -1.40 11.10 -9.99
C ALA A 98 -0.47 11.89 -9.06
N LEU A 99 0.45 12.70 -9.63
CA LEU A 99 1.32 13.58 -8.86
C LEU A 99 0.53 14.58 -8.01
N LEU A 100 -0.40 15.32 -8.64
CA LEU A 100 -1.19 16.34 -7.95
C LEU A 100 -2.08 15.71 -6.87
N THR A 101 -2.80 14.62 -7.19
CA THR A 101 -3.62 13.91 -6.21
C THR A 101 -2.80 13.48 -4.99
N ASN A 102 -1.60 12.91 -5.19
CA ASN A 102 -0.77 12.46 -4.07
C ASN A 102 -0.31 13.64 -3.22
N ILE A 103 0.29 14.66 -3.85
CA ILE A 103 0.87 15.80 -3.12
C ILE A 103 -0.21 16.68 -2.47
N GLU A 104 -1.24 17.07 -3.22
CA GLU A 104 -2.30 17.96 -2.72
C GLU A 104 -3.17 17.27 -1.67
N GLY A 105 -3.52 15.98 -1.89
CA GLY A 105 -4.29 15.17 -0.95
C GLY A 105 -3.54 14.97 0.36
N THR A 106 -2.25 14.59 0.32
CA THR A 106 -1.42 14.43 1.52
C THR A 106 -1.22 15.76 2.23
N HIS A 107 -0.89 16.83 1.51
CA HIS A 107 -0.71 18.18 2.09
C HIS A 107 -1.99 18.64 2.80
N LYS A 108 -3.16 18.52 2.17
CA LYS A 108 -4.44 18.90 2.79
C LYS A 108 -4.72 18.08 4.06
N MET A 109 -4.42 16.77 4.02
CA MET A 109 -4.59 15.91 5.19
C MET A 109 -3.66 16.31 6.34
N ILE A 110 -2.39 16.59 6.05
CA ILE A 110 -1.41 17.10 7.02
C ILE A 110 -1.92 18.39 7.66
N GLU A 111 -2.35 19.38 6.86
CA GLU A 111 -2.85 20.66 7.40
C GLU A 111 -4.08 20.50 8.29
N SER A 112 -5.02 19.62 7.90
CA SER A 112 -6.20 19.33 8.70
C SER A 112 -5.86 18.57 9.99
N CYS A 113 -4.92 17.64 9.96
CA CYS A 113 -4.44 16.92 11.13
C CYS A 113 -3.72 17.86 12.12
N LYS A 114 -2.90 18.78 11.62
CA LYS A 114 -2.23 19.82 12.43
C LYS A 114 -3.24 20.68 13.19
N LYS A 115 -4.25 21.20 12.50
CA LYS A 115 -5.28 22.05 13.12
C LYS A 115 -6.05 21.35 14.23
N ASN A 116 -6.24 20.03 14.11
CA ASN A 116 -6.98 19.20 15.04
C ASN A 116 -6.10 18.47 16.07
N ASN A 117 -4.77 18.66 16.05
CA ASN A 117 -3.80 17.86 16.82
C ASN A 117 -4.02 16.36 16.65
N LEU A 118 -4.41 15.92 15.46
CA LEU A 118 -4.73 14.54 15.12
C LEU A 118 -3.48 13.81 14.62
N PRO A 119 -3.02 12.75 15.30
CA PRO A 119 -1.90 11.93 14.82
C PRO A 119 -2.26 11.24 13.49
N ILE A 120 -1.26 11.01 12.64
CA ILE A 120 -1.47 10.48 11.30
C ILE A 120 -0.44 9.40 10.94
N LEU A 121 -0.91 8.29 10.35
CA LEU A 121 -0.04 7.35 9.64
C LEU A 121 -0.18 7.60 8.13
N ILE A 122 0.96 7.82 7.47
CA ILE A 122 1.04 8.08 6.03
C ILE A 122 1.71 6.90 5.34
N THR A 123 1.04 6.35 4.34
CA THR A 123 1.65 5.31 3.50
C THR A 123 2.60 5.91 2.47
N SER A 124 3.84 5.45 2.52
CA SER A 124 4.86 5.64 1.50
C SER A 124 5.14 4.32 0.79
N THR A 125 6.21 4.22 0.04
CA THR A 125 6.51 3.10 -0.85
C THR A 125 7.99 2.76 -0.86
N SER A 126 8.34 1.51 -1.11
CA SER A 126 9.72 1.10 -1.39
C SER A 126 10.31 1.76 -2.65
N GLU A 127 9.49 2.35 -3.51
CA GLU A 127 9.98 3.04 -4.70
C GLU A 127 10.78 4.32 -4.39
N VAL A 128 10.65 4.88 -3.19
CA VAL A 128 11.45 6.04 -2.74
C VAL A 128 12.96 5.73 -2.68
N TYR A 129 13.34 4.46 -2.57
CA TYR A 129 14.75 4.05 -2.64
C TYR A 129 15.34 4.09 -4.07
N GLY A 130 14.47 4.08 -5.08
CA GLY A 130 14.86 4.22 -6.47
C GLY A 130 15.69 3.05 -6.99
N VAL A 131 16.90 3.35 -7.47
CA VAL A 131 17.88 2.39 -8.04
C VAL A 131 19.05 2.13 -7.10
N SER A 132 18.84 2.17 -5.79
CA SER A 132 19.90 1.89 -4.82
C SER A 132 20.54 0.53 -5.05
N ASP A 133 21.87 0.48 -5.04
CA ASP A 133 22.68 -0.73 -5.23
C ASP A 133 22.87 -1.53 -3.91
N GLU A 134 22.32 -1.04 -2.79
CA GLU A 134 22.41 -1.73 -1.52
C GLU A 134 21.66 -3.07 -1.55
N PRO A 135 22.24 -4.17 -1.06
CA PRO A 135 21.64 -5.50 -1.15
C PRO A 135 20.35 -5.63 -0.32
N VAL A 136 20.24 -4.84 0.76
CA VAL A 136 19.08 -4.77 1.64
C VAL A 136 18.84 -3.31 1.99
N TRP A 137 17.61 -2.84 1.83
CA TRP A 137 17.24 -1.45 2.07
C TRP A 137 16.74 -1.24 3.50
N THR A 138 17.45 -0.42 4.24
CA THR A 138 17.04 0.08 5.56
C THR A 138 16.33 1.43 5.42
N GLU A 139 15.73 1.93 6.48
CA GLU A 139 15.08 3.24 6.47
C GLU A 139 16.06 4.40 6.20
N GLU A 140 17.36 4.17 6.47
CA GLU A 140 18.46 5.13 6.24
C GLU A 140 19.10 5.02 4.85
N THR A 141 18.70 4.02 4.05
CA THR A 141 19.19 3.86 2.67
C THR A 141 18.83 5.09 1.83
N LYS A 142 19.81 5.58 1.07
CA LYS A 142 19.66 6.80 0.25
C LYS A 142 18.61 6.61 -0.85
N SER A 143 17.82 7.64 -1.09
CA SER A 143 16.88 7.72 -2.21
C SER A 143 17.63 8.09 -3.51
N LEU A 144 17.77 7.14 -4.42
CA LEU A 144 18.44 7.33 -5.73
C LEU A 144 17.39 7.29 -6.86
N ILE A 145 16.57 8.33 -6.92
CA ILE A 145 15.51 8.44 -7.93
C ILE A 145 16.14 8.72 -9.29
N GLY A 146 15.67 8.01 -10.33
CA GLY A 146 16.15 8.19 -11.71
C GLY A 146 15.73 9.53 -12.33
N PRO A 147 16.19 9.81 -13.57
CA PRO A 147 15.98 11.10 -14.20
C PRO A 147 14.49 11.36 -14.50
N PRO A 148 14.03 12.64 -14.47
CA PRO A 148 12.62 12.98 -14.70
C PRO A 148 12.11 12.67 -16.11
N THR A 149 13.00 12.37 -17.06
CA THR A 149 12.65 11.85 -18.38
C THR A 149 12.08 10.43 -18.33
N LYS A 150 12.28 9.71 -17.23
CA LYS A 150 11.68 8.41 -16.93
C LYS A 150 10.49 8.61 -15.99
N LEU A 151 9.30 8.80 -16.55
CA LEU A 151 8.10 9.24 -15.84
C LEU A 151 7.65 8.31 -14.70
N ARG A 152 8.06 7.04 -14.70
CA ARG A 152 7.77 6.12 -13.61
C ARG A 152 8.27 6.60 -12.23
N TRP A 153 9.34 7.41 -12.20
CA TRP A 153 9.90 7.93 -10.95
C TRP A 153 9.05 9.04 -10.32
N SER A 154 8.03 9.52 -11.04
CA SER A 154 7.11 10.55 -10.53
C SER A 154 6.40 10.11 -9.26
N TYR A 155 5.98 8.85 -9.17
CA TYR A 155 5.33 8.31 -7.98
C TYR A 155 6.28 8.29 -6.77
N ALA A 156 7.50 7.77 -6.97
CA ALA A 156 8.53 7.80 -5.92
C ALA A 156 8.81 9.22 -5.44
N ALA A 157 8.91 10.18 -6.37
CA ALA A 157 9.14 11.59 -6.05
C ALA A 157 7.98 12.19 -5.25
N SER A 158 6.71 11.93 -5.63
CA SER A 158 5.55 12.43 -4.87
C SER A 158 5.52 11.88 -3.45
N LYS A 159 5.76 10.58 -3.28
CA LYS A 159 5.77 9.97 -1.93
C LYS A 159 6.95 10.44 -1.08
N LEU A 160 8.10 10.70 -1.69
CA LEU A 160 9.23 11.29 -0.98
C LEU A 160 8.95 12.74 -0.53
N ILE A 161 8.22 13.52 -1.32
CA ILE A 161 7.74 14.85 -0.92
C ILE A 161 6.79 14.72 0.29
N ASP A 162 5.87 13.77 0.27
CA ASP A 162 4.95 13.52 1.39
C ASP A 162 5.72 13.21 2.69
N GLU A 163 6.79 12.38 2.63
CA GLU A 163 7.65 12.08 3.78
C GLU A 163 8.34 13.35 4.32
N PHE A 164 8.93 14.18 3.43
CA PHE A 164 9.58 15.42 3.83
C PHE A 164 8.61 16.42 4.48
N LEU A 165 7.41 16.57 3.91
CA LEU A 165 6.38 17.45 4.47
C LEU A 165 6.00 17.00 5.89
N ALA A 166 5.69 15.71 6.07
CA ALA A 166 5.30 15.17 7.36
C ALA A 166 6.39 15.31 8.43
N LEU A 167 7.65 14.98 8.08
CA LEU A 167 8.78 15.09 9.02
C LEU A 167 9.16 16.53 9.33
N SER A 168 9.02 17.45 8.38
CA SER A 168 9.24 18.89 8.63
C SER A 168 8.26 19.40 9.69
N GLU A 169 6.97 19.06 9.56
CA GLU A 169 5.94 19.46 10.53
C GLU A 169 6.09 18.76 11.89
N PHE A 170 6.66 17.56 11.92
CA PHE A 170 7.04 16.90 13.18
C PHE A 170 8.19 17.63 13.88
N ASN A 171 9.23 17.99 13.15
CA ASN A 171 10.38 18.72 13.71
C ASN A 171 9.99 20.10 14.26
N ASP A 172 8.97 20.73 13.66
CA ASP A 172 8.37 21.96 14.14
C ASP A 172 7.43 21.76 15.35
N GLY A 173 7.21 20.53 15.78
CA GLY A 173 6.29 20.18 16.89
C GLY A 173 4.81 20.37 16.57
N LYS A 174 4.43 20.38 15.27
CA LYS A 174 3.06 20.69 14.81
C LYS A 174 2.26 19.48 14.38
N LEU A 175 2.91 18.34 14.10
CA LEU A 175 2.29 17.09 13.62
C LEU A 175 2.88 15.89 14.37
N GLN A 176 2.12 14.80 14.47
CA GLN A 176 2.55 13.51 15.01
C GLN A 176 2.41 12.43 13.93
N PRO A 177 3.33 12.38 12.93
CA PRO A 177 3.24 11.45 11.82
C PRO A 177 3.93 10.12 12.14
N ILE A 178 3.42 9.05 11.56
CA ILE A 178 4.11 7.77 11.37
C ILE A 178 4.21 7.54 9.87
N ILE A 179 5.38 7.23 9.35
CA ILE A 179 5.58 6.96 7.92
C ILE A 179 5.88 5.49 7.71
N VAL A 180 5.21 4.86 6.74
CA VAL A 180 5.42 3.44 6.44
C VAL A 180 5.74 3.25 4.96
N ARG A 181 6.91 2.70 4.64
CA ARG A 181 7.35 2.36 3.29
C ARG A 181 6.96 0.92 2.98
N LEU A 182 6.01 0.74 2.10
CA LEU A 182 5.41 -0.56 1.78
C LEU A 182 6.18 -1.30 0.67
N PHE A 183 6.39 -2.62 0.86
CA PHE A 183 7.07 -3.50 -0.09
C PHE A 183 6.11 -4.59 -0.60
N ASN A 184 5.67 -4.48 -1.86
CA ASN A 184 4.87 -5.45 -2.64
C ASN A 184 3.80 -6.18 -1.80
N ILE A 185 2.80 -5.45 -1.38
CA ILE A 185 1.71 -6.02 -0.58
C ILE A 185 0.80 -6.89 -1.45
N ILE A 186 0.41 -8.06 -0.93
CA ILE A 186 -0.54 -8.98 -1.57
C ILE A 186 -1.60 -9.46 -0.58
N GLY A 187 -2.78 -9.82 -1.08
CA GLY A 187 -3.85 -10.38 -0.23
C GLY A 187 -5.25 -10.22 -0.77
N ASN A 188 -6.21 -10.46 0.11
CA ASN A 188 -7.64 -10.38 -0.19
C ASN A 188 -8.07 -8.94 -0.52
N ASN A 189 -9.06 -8.78 -1.38
CA ASN A 189 -9.54 -7.51 -1.93
C ASN A 189 -8.58 -6.81 -2.90
N GLN A 190 -7.44 -7.43 -3.24
CA GLN A 190 -6.54 -6.86 -4.25
C GLN A 190 -7.09 -7.10 -5.66
N LEU A 191 -7.20 -6.01 -6.44
CA LEU A 191 -7.56 -6.09 -7.85
C LEU A 191 -6.39 -6.64 -8.68
N SER A 192 -6.71 -7.33 -9.78
CA SER A 192 -5.72 -7.81 -10.75
C SER A 192 -5.24 -6.73 -11.72
N ASP A 193 -5.92 -5.58 -11.72
CA ASP A 193 -5.60 -4.42 -12.55
C ASP A 193 -4.34 -3.68 -12.08
N PHE A 194 -3.93 -2.68 -12.81
CA PHE A 194 -2.83 -1.77 -12.45
C PHE A 194 -1.44 -2.41 -12.29
N GLY A 195 -1.20 -3.61 -12.87
CA GLY A 195 0.13 -4.25 -12.89
C GLY A 195 0.45 -5.12 -11.67
N MET A 196 -0.56 -5.54 -10.91
CA MET A 196 -0.41 -6.41 -9.74
C MET A 196 -0.20 -7.88 -10.15
N VAL A 197 1.05 -8.36 -10.04
CA VAL A 197 1.48 -9.66 -10.61
C VAL A 197 0.75 -10.87 -9.98
N VAL A 198 0.69 -10.96 -8.64
CA VAL A 198 0.14 -12.16 -7.95
C VAL A 198 -1.36 -12.35 -8.21
N PRO A 199 -2.24 -11.34 -8.01
CA PRO A 199 -3.66 -11.53 -8.29
C PRO A 199 -3.93 -11.81 -9.77
N LYS A 200 -3.13 -11.23 -10.69
CA LYS A 200 -3.25 -11.47 -12.12
C LYS A 200 -2.86 -12.91 -12.50
N PHE A 201 -1.77 -13.43 -11.95
CA PHE A 201 -1.37 -14.82 -12.18
C PHE A 201 -2.42 -15.80 -11.66
N VAL A 202 -2.94 -15.57 -10.44
CA VAL A 202 -3.99 -16.42 -9.87
C VAL A 202 -5.25 -16.38 -10.73
N GLU A 203 -5.68 -15.20 -11.18
CA GLU A 203 -6.86 -15.07 -12.02
C GLU A 203 -6.71 -15.75 -13.38
N SER A 204 -5.57 -15.55 -14.05
CA SER A 204 -5.27 -16.25 -15.33
C SER A 204 -5.22 -17.74 -15.14
N ALA A 205 -4.54 -18.24 -14.09
CA ALA A 205 -4.43 -19.65 -13.82
C ALA A 205 -5.79 -20.32 -13.52
N LEU A 206 -6.68 -19.65 -12.77
CA LEU A 206 -8.03 -20.17 -12.51
C LEU A 206 -8.91 -20.26 -13.76
N LYS A 207 -8.56 -19.54 -14.83
CA LYS A 207 -9.24 -19.55 -16.13
C LYS A 207 -8.54 -20.42 -17.18
N ASP A 208 -7.44 -21.09 -16.82
CA ASP A 208 -6.54 -21.81 -17.75
C ASP A 208 -5.96 -20.89 -18.87
N GLU A 209 -5.85 -19.57 -18.60
CA GLU A 209 -5.26 -18.60 -19.51
C GLU A 209 -3.75 -18.51 -19.30
N PRO A 210 -2.95 -18.09 -20.32
CA PRO A 210 -1.50 -17.94 -20.17
C PRO A 210 -1.11 -16.94 -19.10
N LEU A 211 -0.10 -17.26 -18.27
CA LEU A 211 0.53 -16.32 -17.34
C LEU A 211 1.59 -15.52 -18.08
N ILE A 212 1.42 -14.20 -18.14
CA ILE A 212 2.30 -13.30 -18.86
C ILE A 212 3.41 -12.79 -17.94
N ILE A 213 4.67 -13.08 -18.29
CA ILE A 213 5.86 -12.60 -17.59
C ILE A 213 6.53 -11.53 -18.45
N HIS A 214 6.81 -10.36 -17.86
CA HIS A 214 7.58 -9.32 -18.51
C HIS A 214 9.07 -9.56 -18.27
N GLY A 215 9.87 -9.56 -19.33
CA GLY A 215 11.28 -9.95 -19.31
C GLY A 215 11.46 -11.47 -19.29
N ASP A 216 12.55 -11.95 -18.71
CA ASP A 216 12.90 -13.38 -18.62
C ASP A 216 12.38 -14.06 -17.32
N GLY A 217 11.79 -13.28 -16.41
CA GLY A 217 11.25 -13.75 -15.15
C GLY A 217 12.29 -14.01 -14.05
N SER A 218 13.57 -13.66 -14.28
CA SER A 218 14.66 -13.81 -13.30
C SER A 218 14.60 -12.78 -12.16
N GLN A 219 13.93 -11.63 -12.40
CA GLN A 219 13.76 -10.61 -11.37
C GLN A 219 13.08 -11.16 -10.13
N THR A 220 13.63 -10.82 -8.95
CA THR A 220 13.10 -11.30 -7.67
C THR A 220 12.27 -10.23 -6.97
N ARG A 221 11.26 -10.67 -6.22
CA ARG A 221 10.44 -9.82 -5.34
C ARG A 221 10.20 -10.52 -4.01
N SER A 222 10.16 -9.74 -2.96
CA SER A 222 9.55 -10.15 -1.69
C SER A 222 8.08 -9.73 -1.70
N PHE A 223 7.22 -10.52 -1.07
CA PHE A 223 5.79 -10.23 -0.96
C PHE A 223 5.37 -10.21 0.50
N THR A 224 4.51 -9.27 0.85
CA THR A 224 4.05 -9.07 2.21
C THR A 224 2.54 -9.29 2.31
N TRP A 225 2.11 -10.05 3.29
CA TRP A 225 0.70 -10.32 3.53
C TRP A 225 -0.02 -9.06 4.03
N VAL A 226 -1.15 -8.70 3.44
CA VAL A 226 -1.93 -7.52 3.84
C VAL A 226 -2.37 -7.55 5.30
N GLY A 227 -2.66 -8.74 5.85
CA GLY A 227 -2.99 -8.89 7.26
C GLY A 227 -1.86 -8.49 8.20
N ASP A 228 -0.60 -8.77 7.82
CA ASP A 228 0.57 -8.32 8.58
C ASP A 228 0.74 -6.80 8.49
N VAL A 229 0.50 -6.22 7.31
CA VAL A 229 0.59 -4.77 7.08
C VAL A 229 -0.37 -4.02 7.99
N VAL A 230 -1.66 -4.39 7.99
CA VAL A 230 -2.67 -3.70 8.82
C VAL A 230 -2.45 -3.95 10.31
N ASN A 231 -1.85 -5.08 10.68
CA ASN A 231 -1.44 -5.32 12.05
C ASN A 231 -0.29 -4.41 12.48
N TYR A 232 0.72 -4.21 11.63
CA TYR A 232 1.78 -3.23 11.87
C TYR A 232 1.21 -1.80 12.00
N PHE A 233 0.29 -1.39 11.11
CA PHE A 233 -0.35 -0.08 11.20
C PHE A 233 -1.00 0.14 12.56
N TYR A 234 -1.80 -0.83 13.01
CA TYR A 234 -2.45 -0.78 14.31
C TYR A 234 -1.45 -0.71 15.46
N LEU A 235 -0.41 -1.56 15.47
CA LEU A 235 0.60 -1.58 16.53
C LEU A 235 1.41 -0.28 16.60
N LEU A 236 1.82 0.28 15.46
CA LEU A 236 2.55 1.54 15.40
C LEU A 236 1.69 2.72 15.91
N ALA A 237 0.42 2.78 15.50
CA ALA A 237 -0.52 3.81 15.93
C ALA A 237 -0.81 3.70 17.45
N LYS A 238 -1.14 2.49 17.92
CA LYS A 238 -1.44 2.21 19.33
C LYS A 238 -0.28 2.56 20.26
N ASN A 239 0.95 2.28 19.83
CA ASN A 239 2.16 2.52 20.62
C ASN A 239 2.80 3.91 20.36
N GLN A 240 2.17 4.76 19.52
CA GLN A 240 2.54 6.16 19.31
C GLN A 240 3.98 6.38 18.80
N HIS A 241 4.41 5.58 17.81
CA HIS A 241 5.75 5.70 17.20
C HIS A 241 5.85 6.90 16.24
N TYR A 242 5.61 8.11 16.77
CA TYR A 242 5.56 9.34 15.99
C TYR A 242 6.95 9.84 15.57
N GLY A 243 7.02 10.47 14.40
CA GLY A 243 8.26 11.02 13.83
C GLY A 243 9.18 9.98 13.24
N GLU A 244 8.73 8.72 13.12
CA GLU A 244 9.55 7.63 12.63
C GLU A 244 9.09 7.10 11.27
N ILE A 245 10.06 6.59 10.49
CA ILE A 245 9.84 5.85 9.25
C ILE A 245 10.05 4.36 9.52
N PHE A 246 9.19 3.51 8.93
CA PHE A 246 9.30 2.05 9.02
C PHE A 246 9.16 1.40 7.65
N ASN A 247 10.06 0.47 7.33
CA ASN A 247 9.87 -0.47 6.25
C ASN A 247 8.88 -1.56 6.66
N ILE A 248 7.84 -1.78 5.86
CA ILE A 248 6.92 -2.90 6.02
C ILE A 248 7.07 -3.82 4.82
N GLY A 249 7.61 -4.99 5.05
CA GLY A 249 7.98 -5.93 4.02
C GLY A 249 8.20 -7.34 4.56
N GLN A 250 8.75 -8.19 3.69
CA GLN A 250 9.25 -9.52 4.02
C GLN A 250 10.60 -9.73 3.33
N THR A 251 11.45 -10.55 3.94
CA THR A 251 12.81 -10.81 3.42
C THR A 251 12.89 -12.00 2.47
N GLU A 252 11.89 -12.88 2.49
CA GLU A 252 11.82 -14.02 1.57
C GLU A 252 11.59 -13.51 0.14
N GLU A 253 12.45 -13.93 -0.78
CA GLU A 253 12.39 -13.54 -2.20
C GLU A 253 12.01 -14.72 -3.09
N ILE A 254 11.25 -14.44 -4.12
CA ILE A 254 10.92 -15.39 -5.18
C ILE A 254 11.11 -14.74 -6.55
N SER A 255 11.64 -15.48 -7.53
CA SER A 255 11.64 -15.01 -8.92
C SER A 255 10.23 -15.01 -9.50
N ILE A 256 9.95 -14.08 -10.40
CA ILE A 256 8.62 -13.99 -11.03
C ILE A 256 8.29 -15.28 -11.81
N LYS A 257 9.31 -15.95 -12.37
CA LYS A 257 9.14 -17.25 -13.01
C LYS A 257 8.70 -18.33 -12.02
N ASN A 258 9.40 -18.47 -10.88
CA ASN A 258 9.05 -19.47 -9.85
C ASN A 258 7.69 -19.19 -9.22
N LEU A 259 7.31 -17.91 -9.07
CA LEU A 259 5.99 -17.51 -8.62
C LEU A 259 4.90 -17.99 -9.60
N ALA A 260 5.11 -17.81 -10.92
CA ALA A 260 4.15 -18.27 -11.93
C ALA A 260 4.00 -19.81 -11.92
N GLU A 261 5.12 -20.53 -11.84
CA GLU A 261 5.14 -22.00 -11.72
C GLU A 261 4.39 -22.48 -10.48
N MET A 262 4.63 -21.84 -9.32
CA MET A 262 3.93 -22.12 -8.06
C MET A 262 2.41 -21.90 -8.19
N VAL A 263 1.97 -20.81 -8.83
CA VAL A 263 0.55 -20.51 -9.01
C VAL A 263 -0.12 -21.56 -9.91
N ILE A 264 0.52 -21.97 -11.00
CA ILE A 264 0.02 -23.02 -11.89
C ILE A 264 -0.13 -24.33 -11.11
N GLU A 265 0.89 -24.73 -10.35
CA GLU A 265 0.86 -25.95 -9.53
C GLU A 265 -0.28 -25.91 -8.50
N LYS A 266 -0.37 -24.84 -7.69
CA LYS A 266 -1.37 -24.72 -6.61
C LYS A 266 -2.81 -24.59 -7.11
N THR A 267 -3.02 -24.11 -8.34
CA THR A 267 -4.35 -24.05 -8.97
C THR A 267 -4.72 -25.34 -9.72
N ASN A 268 -3.78 -26.26 -9.95
CA ASN A 268 -3.87 -27.38 -10.87
C ASN A 268 -4.27 -26.93 -12.30
N SER A 269 -3.78 -25.77 -12.72
CA SER A 269 -4.13 -25.15 -13.99
C SER A 269 -3.37 -25.79 -15.17
N LYS A 270 -4.01 -25.75 -16.35
CA LYS A 270 -3.38 -26.10 -17.64
C LYS A 270 -2.68 -24.91 -18.31
N SER A 271 -2.60 -23.78 -17.62
CA SER A 271 -1.96 -22.57 -18.13
C SER A 271 -0.49 -22.80 -18.49
N ASN A 272 -0.02 -22.10 -19.50
CA ASN A 272 1.40 -22.01 -19.84
C ASN A 272 1.94 -20.62 -19.48
N ILE A 273 3.25 -20.52 -19.36
CA ILE A 273 3.94 -19.24 -19.15
C ILE A 273 4.30 -18.67 -20.51
N LYS A 274 3.99 -17.36 -20.72
CA LYS A 274 4.35 -16.62 -21.91
C LYS A 274 5.22 -15.42 -21.51
N PHE A 275 6.43 -15.34 -22.09
CA PHE A 275 7.34 -14.22 -21.89
C PHE A 275 7.09 -13.14 -22.94
N VAL A 276 7.07 -11.87 -22.48
CA VAL A 276 6.98 -10.67 -23.32
C VAL A 276 8.07 -9.69 -22.91
N THR A 277 8.64 -8.96 -23.86
CA THR A 277 9.69 -8.00 -23.52
C THR A 277 9.12 -6.76 -22.83
N HIS A 278 9.91 -6.10 -21.97
CA HIS A 278 9.51 -4.84 -21.35
C HIS A 278 9.20 -3.75 -22.38
N ASN A 279 9.96 -3.73 -23.49
CA ASN A 279 9.76 -2.76 -24.57
C ASN A 279 8.42 -2.91 -25.29
N GLU A 280 7.91 -4.15 -25.43
CA GLU A 280 6.59 -4.40 -26.03
C GLU A 280 5.44 -3.86 -25.17
N VAL A 281 5.64 -3.78 -23.85
CA VAL A 281 4.58 -3.39 -22.90
C VAL A 281 4.66 -1.92 -22.50
N TYR A 282 5.85 -1.41 -22.22
CA TYR A 282 6.06 -0.08 -21.61
C TYR A 282 6.93 0.86 -22.45
N GLY A 283 7.50 0.38 -23.56
CA GLY A 283 8.47 1.13 -24.38
C GLY A 283 9.79 1.42 -23.64
N ASP A 284 10.68 2.22 -24.26
CA ASP A 284 12.04 2.51 -23.77
C ASP A 284 12.09 3.38 -22.48
N LYS A 285 10.95 3.79 -21.96
CA LYS A 285 10.86 4.72 -20.81
C LYS A 285 10.72 3.99 -19.46
N PHE A 286 10.71 2.66 -19.46
CA PHE A 286 10.52 1.87 -18.25
C PHE A 286 11.84 1.29 -17.76
N GLU A 287 12.09 1.41 -16.46
CA GLU A 287 13.20 0.78 -15.75
C GLU A 287 12.59 0.04 -14.55
N ASP A 288 12.95 -1.22 -14.34
CA ASP A 288 12.51 -2.00 -13.18
C ASP A 288 13.72 -2.53 -12.42
N PRO A 289 13.89 -2.19 -11.12
CA PRO A 289 14.96 -2.75 -10.30
C PRO A 289 14.90 -4.27 -10.29
N MET A 290 16.05 -4.93 -10.48
CA MET A 290 16.13 -6.39 -10.47
C MET A 290 15.75 -6.98 -9.12
N ARG A 291 16.04 -6.25 -8.04
CA ARG A 291 15.81 -6.69 -6.65
C ARG A 291 15.26 -5.55 -5.79
N ARG A 292 14.39 -5.90 -4.83
CA ARG A 292 13.84 -4.98 -3.83
C ARG A 292 13.63 -5.73 -2.52
N THR A 293 14.62 -5.70 -1.64
CA THR A 293 14.57 -6.44 -0.37
C THR A 293 14.68 -5.47 0.80
N PRO A 294 13.65 -5.38 1.68
CA PRO A 294 13.71 -4.54 2.86
C PRO A 294 14.53 -5.18 3.98
N SER A 295 15.18 -4.36 4.83
CA SER A 295 15.34 -4.71 6.23
C SER A 295 14.02 -4.45 6.96
N ILE A 296 13.59 -5.42 7.75
CA ILE A 296 12.41 -5.32 8.61
C ILE A 296 12.77 -5.42 10.09
N GLU A 297 14.05 -5.31 10.41
CA GLU A 297 14.54 -5.41 11.79
C GLU A 297 13.98 -4.32 12.69
N LYS A 298 13.93 -3.07 12.19
CA LYS A 298 13.40 -1.94 12.93
C LYS A 298 11.95 -2.20 13.35
N ILE A 299 11.07 -2.54 12.42
CA ILE A 299 9.65 -2.73 12.72
C ILE A 299 9.41 -3.94 13.62
N ILE A 300 10.15 -5.04 13.45
CA ILE A 300 10.06 -6.22 14.32
C ILE A 300 10.50 -5.86 15.75
N ASN A 301 11.64 -5.19 15.91
CA ASN A 301 12.15 -4.78 17.23
C ASN A 301 11.21 -3.81 17.93
N THR A 302 10.60 -2.89 17.17
CA THR A 302 9.68 -1.89 17.69
C THR A 302 8.33 -2.47 18.11
N THR A 303 7.76 -3.37 17.30
CA THR A 303 6.41 -3.91 17.54
C THR A 303 6.37 -5.26 18.23
N GLY A 304 7.47 -6.00 18.23
CA GLY A 304 7.54 -7.40 18.68
C GLY A 304 6.83 -8.39 17.73
N TYR A 305 6.24 -7.91 16.63
CA TYR A 305 5.49 -8.72 15.68
C TYR A 305 6.37 -9.13 14.50
N LYS A 306 6.18 -10.36 14.00
CA LYS A 306 6.88 -10.91 12.82
C LYS A 306 5.87 -11.25 11.74
N PRO A 307 6.25 -11.20 10.45
CA PRO A 307 5.40 -11.65 9.35
C PRO A 307 4.84 -13.05 9.61
N SER A 308 3.55 -13.24 9.35
CA SER A 308 2.80 -14.43 9.77
C SER A 308 2.72 -15.53 8.71
N LYS A 309 2.99 -15.21 7.44
CA LYS A 309 2.80 -16.12 6.32
C LYS A 309 4.02 -16.19 5.41
N THR A 310 4.32 -17.38 4.91
CA THR A 310 5.25 -17.63 3.81
C THR A 310 4.61 -17.30 2.45
N ILE A 311 5.40 -17.16 1.39
CA ILE A 311 4.88 -16.88 0.03
C ILE A 311 3.88 -17.96 -0.43
N PRO A 312 4.17 -19.29 -0.27
CA PRO A 312 3.21 -20.34 -0.62
C PRO A 312 1.85 -20.23 0.10
N GLU A 313 1.87 -19.89 1.40
CA GLU A 313 0.63 -19.71 2.19
C GLU A 313 -0.18 -18.49 1.73
N MET A 314 0.50 -17.37 1.38
CA MET A 314 -0.16 -16.18 0.83
C MET A 314 -0.85 -16.49 -0.51
N VAL A 315 -0.18 -17.24 -1.39
CA VAL A 315 -0.73 -17.63 -2.70
C VAL A 315 -1.95 -18.53 -2.51
N GLU A 316 -1.90 -19.51 -1.59
CA GLU A 316 -3.05 -20.39 -1.27
C GLU A 316 -4.26 -19.58 -0.77
N GLU A 317 -4.05 -18.63 0.12
CA GLU A 317 -5.11 -17.75 0.62
C GLU A 317 -5.76 -16.92 -0.50
N ILE A 318 -4.95 -16.36 -1.41
CA ILE A 318 -5.45 -15.58 -2.54
C ILE A 318 -6.24 -16.47 -3.50
N ILE A 319 -5.77 -17.70 -3.76
CA ILE A 319 -6.50 -18.69 -4.58
C ILE A 319 -7.85 -19.03 -3.94
N ALA A 320 -7.86 -19.34 -2.65
CA ALA A 320 -9.09 -19.63 -1.92
C ALA A 320 -10.08 -18.47 -1.96
N TYR A 321 -9.59 -17.25 -1.70
CA TYR A 321 -10.39 -16.04 -1.76
C TYR A 321 -11.01 -15.80 -3.15
N LYS A 322 -10.20 -15.92 -4.21
CA LYS A 322 -10.69 -15.72 -5.59
C LYS A 322 -11.74 -16.76 -5.98
N LYS A 323 -11.58 -18.04 -5.61
CA LYS A 323 -12.57 -19.11 -5.88
C LYS A 323 -13.92 -18.87 -5.22
N ILE A 324 -13.97 -18.19 -4.08
CA ILE A 324 -15.22 -17.89 -3.37
C ILE A 324 -15.93 -16.66 -3.97
N ASN A 325 -15.16 -15.71 -4.53
CA ASN A 325 -15.67 -14.42 -4.98
C ASN A 325 -15.69 -14.27 -6.53
N SER A 326 -15.49 -15.38 -7.27
CA SER A 326 -15.53 -15.43 -8.74
C SER A 326 -16.92 -15.68 -9.29
#